data_15e0d200bb457ea63632bfd9e039cc89
#
_entry.id   15e0d200bb457ea63632bfd9e039cc89
#
_cell.length_a   1.000
_cell.length_b   1.000
_cell.length_c   1.000
_cell.angle_alpha   90.00
_cell.angle_beta   90.00
_cell.angle_gamma   90.00
#
_symmetry.space_group_name_H-M   'P 1'
#
loop_
_entity.id
_entity.type
_entity.pdbx_description
1 polymer ?
#
loop_
_entity_poly.entity_id
_entity_poly.type
_entity_poly.pdbx_seq_one_letter_code
_entity_poly.pdbx_strand_id
1 'polypeptide(L)'
;MFSKKIPHTLESDSDITSPLDLWYQERHNDEVSFGLHVKKVLHSVQSPFQRVDVFESTGFGRILTLDGLMMCSDRDEFVYHEMISHVPLLVHPNPKRVLVIGGGDGGTLREVLRHDCVQEAVLCEIDGEVVEAAKQFFPSLAFGLNHPRAKVHIGDGVDFVKKSAAAQFDIIIVDSTDPIGPGVGLFSGEFYKEVKRILTPGGIVMAQCESPWENKFDLAKVYGNLKEAFSSVYSMVGTIPSYPYGYWSWGFASDDVHPFESINFEKARAIEKGTKYYNVDIHKSAFALPNFLKQKLHGVVKNA
;
A
#
# COMPACT_ATOMS: atom_id res chain seq x y z
N MET A 1 28.29 -20.05 -35.05
CA MET A 1 29.03 -18.81 -35.22
C MET A 1 28.07 -17.72 -35.65
N PHE A 2 27.36 -17.08 -34.71
CA PHE A 2 26.52 -15.90 -34.97
C PHE A 2 26.65 -14.97 -33.78
N SER A 3 27.65 -14.11 -33.86
CA SER A 3 27.78 -12.94 -32.98
C SER A 3 26.93 -11.82 -33.59
N LYS A 4 25.74 -11.56 -33.08
CA LYS A 4 25.04 -10.31 -33.31
C LYS A 4 25.43 -9.33 -32.24
N LYS A 5 26.23 -8.34 -32.60
CA LYS A 5 26.46 -7.12 -31.78
C LYS A 5 25.13 -6.39 -31.62
N ILE A 6 24.72 -6.22 -30.38
CA ILE A 6 23.64 -5.29 -30.00
C ILE A 6 24.23 -3.89 -30.13
N PRO A 7 23.67 -2.99 -30.91
CA PRO A 7 24.13 -1.61 -30.94
C PRO A 7 23.71 -0.91 -29.64
N HIS A 8 24.66 -0.65 -28.75
CA HIS A 8 24.52 0.35 -27.72
C HIS A 8 24.72 1.72 -28.34
N THR A 9 23.65 2.31 -28.84
CA THR A 9 23.58 3.77 -29.01
C THR A 9 22.60 4.29 -27.97
N LEU A 10 23.08 4.44 -26.75
CA LEU A 10 22.57 5.45 -25.85
C LEU A 10 23.10 6.78 -26.38
N GLU A 11 22.30 7.52 -27.13
CA GLU A 11 22.53 8.94 -27.31
C GLU A 11 22.49 9.55 -25.91
N SER A 12 23.66 9.93 -25.42
CA SER A 12 23.82 10.69 -24.19
C SER A 12 23.30 12.09 -24.47
N ASP A 13 22.14 12.44 -23.92
CA ASP A 13 21.80 13.83 -23.63
C ASP A 13 22.86 14.38 -22.65
N SER A 14 23.97 14.85 -23.20
CA SER A 14 25.13 15.31 -22.48
C SER A 14 25.06 16.78 -22.05
N ASP A 15 23.89 17.28 -21.72
CA ASP A 15 23.70 18.67 -21.35
C ASP A 15 23.23 18.91 -19.91
N ILE A 16 23.59 18.03 -18.99
CA ILE A 16 23.43 18.35 -17.56
C ILE A 16 24.73 18.00 -16.84
N THR A 17 25.68 18.90 -16.87
CA THR A 17 26.70 18.94 -15.83
C THR A 17 26.06 19.48 -14.55
N SER A 18 25.26 18.66 -13.87
CA SER A 18 25.01 18.90 -12.46
C SER A 18 26.35 18.73 -11.75
N PRO A 19 26.85 19.72 -11.02
CA PRO A 19 28.12 19.59 -10.31
C PRO A 19 28.06 18.54 -9.18
N LEU A 20 26.91 17.96 -8.91
CA LEU A 20 26.67 16.96 -7.88
C LEU A 20 25.92 15.77 -8.51
N ASP A 21 26.52 14.59 -8.44
CA ASP A 21 25.89 13.29 -8.74
C ASP A 21 25.13 12.82 -7.49
N LEU A 22 23.85 13.11 -7.40
CA LEU A 22 23.04 12.84 -6.22
C LEU A 22 22.26 11.53 -6.39
N TRP A 23 22.44 10.64 -5.41
CA TRP A 23 21.69 9.39 -5.31
C TRP A 23 20.88 9.37 -4.02
N TYR A 24 19.59 9.09 -4.14
CA TYR A 24 18.79 8.58 -3.05
C TYR A 24 19.18 7.13 -2.82
N GLN A 25 19.37 6.75 -1.56
CA GLN A 25 19.67 5.38 -1.18
C GLN A 25 18.85 4.99 0.05
N GLU A 26 18.00 3.99 -0.13
CA GLU A 26 17.32 3.32 0.97
C GLU A 26 18.11 2.07 1.36
N ARG A 27 18.50 1.99 2.63
CA ARG A 27 19.18 0.80 3.17
C ARG A 27 18.14 -0.13 3.80
N HIS A 28 18.00 -1.31 3.20
CA HIS A 28 17.13 -2.34 3.78
C HIS A 28 17.83 -3.03 4.97
N ASN A 29 19.14 -3.28 4.84
CA ASN A 29 20.02 -3.82 5.89
C ASN A 29 21.47 -3.42 5.60
N ASP A 30 22.43 -4.03 6.30
CA ASP A 30 23.86 -3.74 6.10
C ASP A 30 24.42 -4.23 4.75
N GLU A 31 23.68 -5.11 4.05
CA GLU A 31 24.16 -5.77 2.82
C GLU A 31 23.37 -5.32 1.58
N VAL A 32 22.13 -4.85 1.73
CA VAL A 32 21.22 -4.55 0.63
C VAL A 32 20.72 -3.13 0.70
N SER A 33 20.80 -2.43 -0.42
CA SER A 33 20.19 -1.11 -0.59
C SER A 33 19.59 -0.95 -1.97
N PHE A 34 18.57 -0.10 -2.06
CA PHE A 34 17.99 0.36 -3.30
C PHE A 34 18.40 1.81 -3.55
N GLY A 35 18.77 2.15 -4.78
CA GLY A 35 19.23 3.49 -5.11
C GLY A 35 18.61 4.05 -6.37
N LEU A 36 18.30 5.36 -6.35
CA LEU A 36 17.80 6.11 -7.49
C LEU A 36 18.60 7.38 -7.71
N HIS A 37 18.94 7.66 -8.96
CA HIS A 37 19.59 8.91 -9.34
C HIS A 37 18.61 10.08 -9.23
N VAL A 38 18.95 11.10 -8.43
CA VAL A 38 18.14 12.27 -8.12
C VAL A 38 18.45 13.40 -9.08
N LYS A 39 17.44 13.87 -9.80
CA LYS A 39 17.53 15.08 -10.63
C LYS A 39 17.38 16.35 -9.80
N LYS A 40 16.42 16.35 -8.88
CA LYS A 40 16.06 17.53 -8.10
C LYS A 40 15.36 17.14 -6.81
N VAL A 41 15.72 17.77 -5.70
CA VAL A 41 14.94 17.77 -4.47
C VAL A 41 13.83 18.81 -4.62
N LEU A 42 12.58 18.38 -4.45
CA LEU A 42 11.40 19.23 -4.61
C LEU A 42 10.88 19.73 -3.27
N HIS A 43 11.00 18.91 -2.23
CA HIS A 43 10.51 19.19 -0.89
C HIS A 43 11.32 18.40 0.14
N SER A 44 11.53 18.97 1.32
CA SER A 44 12.20 18.31 2.44
C SER A 44 11.84 19.06 3.72
N VAL A 45 10.98 18.45 4.54
CA VAL A 45 10.47 19.04 5.77
C VAL A 45 10.48 18.02 6.89
N GLN A 46 10.88 18.45 8.08
CA GLN A 46 10.71 17.67 9.31
C GLN A 46 9.36 18.02 9.93
N SER A 47 8.43 17.06 9.88
CA SER A 47 7.16 17.16 10.61
C SER A 47 7.35 16.75 12.08
N PRO A 48 6.33 16.89 12.94
CA PRO A 48 6.37 16.35 14.30
C PRO A 48 6.53 14.82 14.37
N PHE A 49 6.26 14.10 13.29
CA PHE A 49 6.23 12.65 13.25
C PHE A 49 7.42 12.02 12.51
N GLN A 50 7.84 12.66 11.39
CA GLN A 50 8.83 12.09 10.48
C GLN A 50 9.37 13.15 9.51
N ARG A 51 10.43 12.84 8.82
CA ARG A 51 10.91 13.65 7.71
C ARG A 51 10.17 13.28 6.43
N VAL A 52 9.58 14.26 5.77
CA VAL A 52 8.87 14.12 4.50
C VAL A 52 9.72 14.70 3.40
N ASP A 53 10.22 13.85 2.48
CA ASP A 53 11.00 14.27 1.34
C ASP A 53 10.27 13.93 0.03
N VAL A 54 10.30 14.88 -0.91
CA VAL A 54 9.89 14.64 -2.30
C VAL A 54 11.01 15.03 -3.24
N PHE A 55 11.39 14.14 -4.13
CA PHE A 55 12.40 14.41 -5.14
C PHE A 55 12.01 13.83 -6.51
N GLU A 56 12.56 14.40 -7.56
CA GLU A 56 12.45 13.90 -8.92
C GLU A 56 13.64 13.00 -9.23
N SER A 57 13.36 11.78 -9.67
CA SER A 57 14.37 10.83 -10.13
C SER A 57 14.43 10.76 -11.66
N THR A 58 15.52 10.22 -12.21
CA THR A 58 15.67 10.05 -13.66
C THR A 58 14.80 8.95 -14.24
N GLY A 59 14.45 7.92 -13.45
CA GLY A 59 13.80 6.71 -13.95
C GLY A 59 12.43 6.41 -13.35
N PHE A 60 12.08 6.99 -12.19
CA PHE A 60 10.83 6.69 -11.46
C PHE A 60 9.91 7.91 -11.34
N GLY A 61 10.27 9.07 -11.91
CA GLY A 61 9.50 10.29 -11.77
C GLY A 61 9.64 10.88 -10.37
N ARG A 62 8.56 11.43 -9.84
CA ARG A 62 8.54 11.95 -8.46
C ARG A 62 8.47 10.79 -7.47
N ILE A 63 9.17 10.97 -6.38
CA ILE A 63 9.31 9.99 -5.30
C ILE A 63 8.91 10.68 -4.01
N LEU A 64 8.09 10.03 -3.20
CA LEU A 64 7.81 10.38 -1.81
C LEU A 64 8.57 9.42 -0.89
N THR A 65 9.28 9.97 0.08
CA THR A 65 9.92 9.17 1.14
C THR A 65 9.57 9.73 2.52
N LEU A 66 9.43 8.83 3.49
CA LEU A 66 9.22 9.14 4.89
C LEU A 66 10.38 8.58 5.71
N ASP A 67 11.12 9.45 6.42
CA ASP A 67 12.38 9.10 7.11
C ASP A 67 13.39 8.37 6.21
N GLY A 68 13.36 8.66 4.91
CA GLY A 68 14.21 8.04 3.91
C GLY A 68 13.73 6.69 3.39
N LEU A 69 12.56 6.19 3.82
CA LEU A 69 11.92 4.98 3.30
C LEU A 69 11.02 5.32 2.11
N MET A 70 11.05 4.48 1.07
CA MET A 70 10.26 4.63 -0.14
C MET A 70 8.78 4.41 0.13
N MET A 71 7.94 5.43 -0.11
CA MET A 71 6.49 5.31 0.03
C MET A 71 5.80 5.12 -1.31
N CYS A 72 6.07 5.98 -2.29
CA CYS A 72 5.52 5.83 -3.63
C CYS A 72 6.37 6.51 -4.70
N SER A 73 6.17 6.10 -5.95
CA SER A 73 6.74 6.73 -7.13
C SER A 73 5.69 6.94 -8.24
N ASP A 74 5.88 7.96 -9.09
CA ASP A 74 5.01 8.15 -10.27
C ASP A 74 4.99 6.92 -11.19
N ARG A 75 6.03 6.08 -11.15
CA ARG A 75 6.21 4.97 -12.08
C ARG A 75 5.38 3.74 -11.73
N ASP A 76 5.28 3.38 -10.46
CA ASP A 76 4.75 2.07 -10.05
C ASP A 76 3.76 2.10 -8.87
N GLU A 77 3.39 3.30 -8.35
CA GLU A 77 2.44 3.46 -7.24
C GLU A 77 1.12 2.70 -7.47
N PHE A 78 0.69 2.62 -8.73
CA PHE A 78 -0.58 2.00 -9.09
C PHE A 78 -0.63 0.50 -8.76
N VAL A 79 0.50 -0.19 -8.74
CA VAL A 79 0.55 -1.61 -8.36
C VAL A 79 0.04 -1.79 -6.93
N TYR A 80 0.58 -0.99 -6.02
CA TYR A 80 0.20 -1.03 -4.61
C TYR A 80 -1.25 -0.59 -4.41
N HIS A 81 -1.60 0.60 -4.88
CA HIS A 81 -2.90 1.22 -4.62
C HIS A 81 -4.06 0.45 -5.25
N GLU A 82 -3.88 -0.07 -6.47
CA GLU A 82 -4.90 -0.89 -7.12
C GLU A 82 -5.13 -2.21 -6.38
N MET A 83 -4.07 -2.88 -5.94
CA MET A 83 -4.20 -4.18 -5.28
C MET A 83 -4.76 -4.07 -3.87
N ILE A 84 -4.29 -3.15 -3.05
CA ILE A 84 -4.78 -2.98 -1.68
C ILE A 84 -6.24 -2.53 -1.65
N SER A 85 -6.70 -1.81 -2.68
CA SER A 85 -8.05 -1.26 -2.77
C SER A 85 -9.03 -2.19 -3.48
N HIS A 86 -8.72 -2.61 -4.71
CA HIS A 86 -9.70 -3.31 -5.54
C HIS A 86 -9.99 -4.73 -5.05
N VAL A 87 -9.00 -5.42 -4.48
CA VAL A 87 -9.19 -6.79 -3.98
C VAL A 87 -10.31 -6.85 -2.94
N PRO A 88 -10.28 -6.13 -1.82
CA PRO A 88 -11.35 -6.19 -0.82
C PRO A 88 -12.69 -5.61 -1.34
N LEU A 89 -12.65 -4.56 -2.16
CA LEU A 89 -13.85 -3.90 -2.68
C LEU A 89 -14.64 -4.76 -3.68
N LEU A 90 -13.97 -5.66 -4.38
CA LEU A 90 -14.60 -6.52 -5.40
C LEU A 90 -15.07 -7.86 -4.87
N VAL A 91 -14.69 -8.23 -3.65
CA VAL A 91 -15.20 -9.46 -3.00
C VAL A 91 -16.25 -9.17 -1.93
N HIS A 92 -16.28 -7.97 -1.35
CA HIS A 92 -17.35 -7.57 -0.44
C HIS A 92 -18.66 -7.36 -1.23
N PRO A 93 -19.79 -7.92 -0.78
CA PRO A 93 -21.03 -7.89 -1.57
C PRO A 93 -21.54 -6.46 -1.85
N ASN A 94 -21.41 -5.55 -0.88
CA ASN A 94 -21.90 -4.17 -1.04
C ASN A 94 -21.15 -3.19 -0.12
N PRO A 95 -19.89 -2.84 -0.41
CA PRO A 95 -19.11 -1.93 0.42
C PRO A 95 -19.62 -0.49 0.24
N LYS A 96 -20.13 0.11 1.32
CA LYS A 96 -20.63 1.49 1.34
C LYS A 96 -19.73 2.44 2.10
N ARG A 97 -19.14 1.97 3.19
CA ARG A 97 -18.30 2.77 4.08
C ARG A 97 -16.94 2.13 4.22
N VAL A 98 -15.91 2.87 3.79
CA VAL A 98 -14.52 2.40 3.79
C VAL A 98 -13.69 3.31 4.67
N LEU A 99 -12.84 2.74 5.52
CA LEU A 99 -11.83 3.44 6.28
C LEU A 99 -10.45 3.10 5.72
N VAL A 100 -9.66 4.10 5.43
CA VAL A 100 -8.22 3.99 5.12
C VAL A 100 -7.45 4.57 6.29
N ILE A 101 -6.55 3.80 6.88
CA ILE A 101 -5.68 4.22 7.99
C ILE A 101 -4.27 4.36 7.44
N GLY A 102 -3.72 5.56 7.50
CA GLY A 102 -2.55 5.97 6.73
C GLY A 102 -2.92 6.37 5.29
N GLY A 103 -2.04 6.17 4.34
CA GLY A 103 -2.29 6.45 2.92
C GLY A 103 -2.45 7.95 2.61
N GLY A 104 -1.72 8.82 3.33
CA GLY A 104 -1.80 10.26 3.20
C GLY A 104 -1.44 10.80 1.81
N ASP A 105 -0.80 10.00 0.96
CA ASP A 105 -0.56 10.32 -0.45
C ASP A 105 -1.85 10.34 -1.29
N GLY A 106 -2.92 9.71 -0.81
CA GLY A 106 -4.24 9.69 -1.44
C GLY A 106 -4.44 8.61 -2.51
N GLY A 107 -3.44 7.79 -2.83
CA GLY A 107 -3.52 6.78 -3.88
C GLY A 107 -4.55 5.69 -3.57
N THR A 108 -4.51 5.14 -2.37
CA THR A 108 -5.52 4.17 -1.90
C THR A 108 -6.92 4.78 -1.88
N LEU A 109 -7.07 6.00 -1.37
CA LEU A 109 -8.36 6.70 -1.37
C LEU A 109 -8.87 6.95 -2.78
N ARG A 110 -8.00 7.30 -3.74
CA ARG A 110 -8.32 7.44 -5.16
C ARG A 110 -8.96 6.17 -5.73
N GLU A 111 -8.34 5.02 -5.48
CA GLU A 111 -8.84 3.75 -6.00
C GLU A 111 -10.15 3.30 -5.31
N VAL A 112 -10.29 3.54 -4.02
CA VAL A 112 -11.54 3.30 -3.28
C VAL A 112 -12.70 4.09 -3.89
N LEU A 113 -12.47 5.36 -4.23
CA LEU A 113 -13.50 6.26 -4.77
C LEU A 113 -13.93 5.93 -6.21
N ARG A 114 -13.20 5.09 -6.93
CA ARG A 114 -13.61 4.57 -8.25
C ARG A 114 -14.78 3.60 -8.17
N HIS A 115 -15.10 3.08 -6.99
CA HIS A 115 -16.24 2.22 -6.78
C HIS A 115 -17.47 3.03 -6.45
N ASP A 116 -18.45 3.06 -7.36
CA ASP A 116 -19.69 3.84 -7.20
C ASP A 116 -20.55 3.40 -6.02
N CYS A 117 -20.40 2.14 -5.57
CA CYS A 117 -21.10 1.63 -4.39
C CYS A 117 -20.59 2.26 -3.08
N VAL A 118 -19.38 2.79 -3.04
CA VAL A 118 -18.83 3.47 -1.87
C VAL A 118 -19.49 4.84 -1.71
N GLN A 119 -20.21 5.01 -0.61
CA GLN A 119 -20.92 6.23 -0.27
C GLN A 119 -20.08 7.18 0.58
N GLU A 120 -19.21 6.61 1.41
CA GLU A 120 -18.30 7.37 2.27
C GLU A 120 -16.94 6.64 2.36
N ALA A 121 -15.86 7.36 2.09
CA ALA A 121 -14.50 6.91 2.32
C ALA A 121 -13.82 7.85 3.32
N VAL A 122 -13.41 7.32 4.47
CA VAL A 122 -12.69 8.07 5.50
C VAL A 122 -11.22 7.72 5.40
N LEU A 123 -10.37 8.75 5.33
CA LEU A 123 -8.91 8.60 5.44
C LEU A 123 -8.50 9.16 6.78
N CYS A 124 -7.75 8.37 7.57
CA CYS A 124 -7.18 8.78 8.85
C CYS A 124 -5.66 8.73 8.75
N GLU A 125 -5.04 9.90 8.57
CA GLU A 125 -3.59 10.07 8.43
C GLU A 125 -3.05 10.85 9.63
N ILE A 126 -1.96 10.33 10.23
CA ILE A 126 -1.38 10.97 11.41
C ILE A 126 -0.64 12.26 11.05
N ASP A 127 -0.01 12.31 9.89
CA ASP A 127 0.86 13.40 9.47
C ASP A 127 0.23 14.26 8.37
N GLY A 128 -0.28 15.42 8.75
CA GLY A 128 -0.85 16.37 7.79
C GLY A 128 0.15 16.87 6.74
N GLU A 129 1.46 16.84 7.01
CA GLU A 129 2.49 17.22 6.04
C GLU A 129 2.54 16.27 4.84
N VAL A 130 2.31 14.97 5.05
CA VAL A 130 2.21 13.98 3.96
C VAL A 130 1.06 14.34 3.03
N VAL A 131 -0.11 14.69 3.59
CA VAL A 131 -1.29 15.09 2.82
C VAL A 131 -1.03 16.37 2.00
N GLU A 132 -0.38 17.36 2.58
CA GLU A 132 -0.06 18.62 1.87
C GLU A 132 1.02 18.40 0.80
N ALA A 133 2.06 17.62 1.09
CA ALA A 133 3.06 17.22 0.09
C ALA A 133 2.43 16.46 -1.09
N ALA A 134 1.49 15.54 -0.80
CA ALA A 134 0.75 14.82 -1.83
C ALA A 134 -0.07 15.75 -2.73
N LYS A 135 -0.83 16.67 -2.15
CA LYS A 135 -1.61 17.66 -2.90
C LYS A 135 -0.73 18.52 -3.82
N GLN A 136 0.44 18.91 -3.35
CA GLN A 136 1.35 19.76 -4.08
C GLN A 136 2.12 19.01 -5.19
N PHE A 137 2.62 17.82 -4.89
CA PHE A 137 3.57 17.14 -5.76
C PHE A 137 2.99 15.91 -6.47
N PHE A 138 1.90 15.32 -5.98
CA PHE A 138 1.25 14.12 -6.55
C PHE A 138 -0.24 14.36 -6.82
N PRO A 139 -0.61 15.38 -7.61
CA PRO A 139 -2.03 15.72 -7.81
C PRO A 139 -2.85 14.60 -8.44
N SER A 140 -2.22 13.67 -9.17
CA SER A 140 -2.87 12.48 -9.73
C SER A 140 -3.25 11.42 -8.66
N LEU A 141 -2.59 11.40 -7.51
CA LEU A 141 -2.95 10.58 -6.36
C LEU A 141 -3.95 11.33 -5.47
N ALA A 142 -3.60 12.57 -5.15
CA ALA A 142 -4.26 13.38 -4.14
C ALA A 142 -5.64 13.94 -4.54
N PHE A 143 -6.07 13.80 -5.81
CA PHE A 143 -7.36 14.39 -6.21
C PHE A 143 -8.55 13.81 -5.43
N GLY A 144 -8.47 12.57 -4.98
CA GLY A 144 -9.47 11.92 -4.14
C GLY A 144 -9.66 12.56 -2.77
N LEU A 145 -8.64 13.24 -2.24
CA LEU A 145 -8.68 13.88 -0.91
C LEU A 145 -9.73 15.00 -0.80
N ASN A 146 -10.10 15.62 -1.92
CA ASN A 146 -11.13 16.65 -1.99
C ASN A 146 -12.46 16.15 -2.56
N HIS A 147 -12.62 14.84 -2.76
CA HIS A 147 -13.83 14.28 -3.35
C HIS A 147 -15.03 14.39 -2.39
N PRO A 148 -16.27 14.68 -2.85
CA PRO A 148 -17.44 14.83 -1.97
C PRO A 148 -17.76 13.63 -1.07
N ARG A 149 -17.37 12.41 -1.48
CA ARG A 149 -17.53 11.18 -0.69
C ARG A 149 -16.35 10.92 0.26
N ALA A 150 -15.28 11.72 0.19
CA ALA A 150 -14.11 11.58 1.04
C ALA A 150 -14.22 12.43 2.31
N LYS A 151 -13.72 11.89 3.42
CA LYS A 151 -13.51 12.63 4.67
C LYS A 151 -12.07 12.39 5.13
N VAL A 152 -11.26 13.44 5.15
CA VAL A 152 -9.88 13.37 5.63
C VAL A 152 -9.84 13.79 7.10
N HIS A 153 -9.33 12.90 7.95
CA HIS A 153 -9.09 13.13 9.37
C HIS A 153 -7.58 13.08 9.62
N ILE A 154 -7.03 14.19 10.13
CA ILE A 154 -5.63 14.20 10.56
C ILE A 154 -5.58 13.82 12.04
N GLY A 155 -4.95 12.67 12.33
CA GLY A 155 -4.88 12.12 13.68
C GLY A 155 -4.38 10.68 13.74
N ASP A 156 -4.19 10.19 14.96
CA ASP A 156 -3.72 8.84 15.24
C ASP A 156 -4.79 7.79 14.87
N GLY A 157 -4.44 6.83 14.00
CA GLY A 157 -5.33 5.76 13.54
C GLY A 157 -5.77 4.80 14.64
N VAL A 158 -4.91 4.50 15.62
CA VAL A 158 -5.25 3.65 16.78
C VAL A 158 -6.32 4.34 17.62
N ASP A 159 -6.13 5.61 17.90
CA ASP A 159 -7.09 6.43 18.64
C ASP A 159 -8.40 6.60 17.88
N PHE A 160 -8.36 6.79 16.57
CA PHE A 160 -9.54 6.88 15.71
C PHE A 160 -10.38 5.60 15.80
N VAL A 161 -9.73 4.44 15.65
CA VAL A 161 -10.41 3.12 15.75
C VAL A 161 -11.04 2.92 17.13
N LYS A 162 -10.32 3.21 18.21
CA LYS A 162 -10.84 3.09 19.59
C LYS A 162 -12.08 3.97 19.84
N LYS A 163 -12.12 5.17 19.27
CA LYS A 163 -13.23 6.14 19.44
C LYS A 163 -14.39 5.88 18.47
N SER A 164 -14.20 5.09 17.43
CA SER A 164 -15.24 4.78 16.46
C SER A 164 -16.32 3.87 17.03
N ALA A 165 -17.55 4.04 16.56
CA ALA A 165 -18.68 3.19 16.93
C ALA A 165 -18.50 1.75 16.39
N ALA A 166 -19.08 0.78 17.06
CA ALA A 166 -19.12 -0.60 16.56
C ALA A 166 -19.89 -0.69 15.24
N ALA A 167 -19.52 -1.63 14.36
CA ALA A 167 -20.18 -1.91 13.09
C ALA A 167 -20.34 -0.65 12.20
N GLN A 168 -19.28 0.13 12.06
CA GLN A 168 -19.32 1.41 11.34
C GLN A 168 -18.83 1.30 9.89
N PHE A 169 -17.90 0.39 9.58
CA PHE A 169 -17.25 0.28 8.27
C PHE A 169 -17.42 -1.11 7.68
N ASP A 170 -17.57 -1.17 6.35
CA ASP A 170 -17.66 -2.43 5.61
C ASP A 170 -16.26 -2.97 5.26
N ILE A 171 -15.33 -2.05 4.99
CA ILE A 171 -13.93 -2.38 4.67
C ILE A 171 -13.03 -1.41 5.45
N ILE A 172 -11.95 -1.96 6.00
CA ILE A 172 -10.86 -1.17 6.59
C ILE A 172 -9.57 -1.54 5.87
N ILE A 173 -8.89 -0.55 5.34
CA ILE A 173 -7.60 -0.67 4.67
C ILE A 173 -6.54 -0.05 5.59
N VAL A 174 -5.55 -0.84 6.00
CA VAL A 174 -4.41 -0.36 6.78
C VAL A 174 -3.24 -0.15 5.81
N ASP A 175 -3.07 1.08 5.42
CA ASP A 175 -2.09 1.58 4.46
C ASP A 175 -1.05 2.43 5.19
N SER A 176 -0.34 1.78 6.11
CA SER A 176 0.63 2.41 7.01
C SER A 176 2.06 2.27 6.50
N THR A 177 2.96 3.05 7.08
CA THR A 177 4.40 2.78 7.02
C THR A 177 4.72 1.46 7.74
N ASP A 178 5.98 1.02 7.65
CA ASP A 178 6.53 -0.13 8.37
C ASP A 178 6.23 -0.04 9.87
N PRO A 179 6.31 -1.16 10.63
CA PRO A 179 6.10 -1.18 12.08
C PRO A 179 7.24 -0.49 12.85
N ILE A 180 7.50 0.77 12.51
CA ILE A 180 8.52 1.65 13.09
C ILE A 180 7.84 2.94 13.57
N GLY A 181 8.32 3.51 14.67
CA GLY A 181 7.81 4.77 15.18
C GLY A 181 6.29 4.80 15.39
N PRO A 182 5.57 5.75 14.79
CA PRO A 182 4.10 5.86 14.94
C PRO A 182 3.32 4.65 14.39
N GLY A 183 3.88 3.93 13.41
CA GLY A 183 3.25 2.77 12.77
C GLY A 183 3.13 1.52 13.65
N VAL A 184 3.98 1.38 14.68
CA VAL A 184 4.05 0.15 15.51
C VAL A 184 2.70 -0.29 16.05
N GLY A 185 1.87 0.66 16.51
CA GLY A 185 0.55 0.38 17.09
C GLY A 185 -0.42 -0.31 16.12
N LEU A 186 -0.29 -0.06 14.82
CA LEU A 186 -1.18 -0.55 13.77
C LEU A 186 -0.95 -2.03 13.40
N PHE A 187 0.09 -2.65 13.95
CA PHE A 187 0.40 -4.07 13.72
C PHE A 187 0.08 -4.98 14.92
N SER A 188 -0.52 -4.45 15.99
CA SER A 188 -0.80 -5.23 17.20
C SER A 188 -2.09 -6.05 17.09
N GLY A 189 -2.14 -7.21 17.76
CA GLY A 189 -3.36 -8.02 17.86
C GLY A 189 -4.52 -7.25 18.55
N GLU A 190 -4.21 -6.38 19.52
CA GLU A 190 -5.23 -5.52 20.16
C GLU A 190 -5.84 -4.53 19.16
N PHE A 191 -5.02 -3.92 18.30
CA PHE A 191 -5.50 -3.05 17.25
C PHE A 191 -6.46 -3.79 16.29
N TYR A 192 -6.11 -4.99 15.84
CA TYR A 192 -6.98 -5.74 14.95
C TYR A 192 -8.28 -6.23 15.61
N LYS A 193 -8.30 -6.46 16.93
CA LYS A 193 -9.54 -6.72 17.68
C LYS A 193 -10.45 -5.50 17.69
N GLU A 194 -9.89 -4.31 17.88
CA GLU A 194 -10.65 -3.06 17.77
C GLU A 194 -11.11 -2.76 16.35
N VAL A 195 -10.26 -3.02 15.34
CA VAL A 195 -10.62 -2.95 13.92
C VAL A 195 -11.82 -3.87 13.62
N LYS A 196 -11.78 -5.11 14.11
CA LYS A 196 -12.93 -6.05 13.98
C LYS A 196 -14.20 -5.52 14.65
N ARG A 197 -14.09 -4.89 15.81
CA ARG A 197 -15.25 -4.31 16.53
C ARG A 197 -15.98 -3.25 15.71
N ILE A 198 -15.23 -2.44 14.95
CA ILE A 198 -15.81 -1.35 14.14
C ILE A 198 -16.19 -1.78 12.72
N LEU A 199 -15.85 -3.01 12.30
CA LEU A 199 -16.36 -3.61 11.07
C LEU A 199 -17.81 -4.06 11.20
N THR A 200 -18.57 -3.91 10.13
CA THR A 200 -19.91 -4.53 9.99
C THR A 200 -19.78 -6.06 9.89
N PRO A 201 -20.84 -6.84 10.18
CA PRO A 201 -20.85 -8.28 9.89
C PRO A 201 -20.47 -8.57 8.44
N GLY A 202 -19.55 -9.50 8.20
CA GLY A 202 -18.99 -9.76 6.88
C GLY A 202 -17.96 -8.74 6.39
N GLY A 203 -17.54 -7.82 7.25
CA GLY A 203 -16.54 -6.81 6.92
C GLY A 203 -15.16 -7.40 6.66
N ILE A 204 -14.32 -6.62 5.97
CA ILE A 204 -13.00 -7.04 5.50
C ILE A 204 -11.93 -6.07 6.01
N VAL A 205 -10.80 -6.63 6.45
CA VAL A 205 -9.54 -5.89 6.62
C VAL A 205 -8.60 -6.24 5.49
N MET A 206 -7.98 -5.23 4.92
CA MET A 206 -6.84 -5.36 4.03
C MET A 206 -5.69 -4.55 4.61
N ALA A 207 -4.54 -5.16 4.88
CA ALA A 207 -3.41 -4.49 5.51
C ALA A 207 -2.12 -4.75 4.73
N GLN A 208 -1.24 -3.74 4.62
CA GLN A 208 0.13 -3.99 4.19
C GLN A 208 0.84 -4.87 5.21
N CYS A 209 1.68 -5.79 4.75
CA CYS A 209 2.34 -6.80 5.59
C CYS A 209 3.82 -6.99 5.27
N GLU A 210 4.48 -6.00 4.70
CA GLU A 210 5.91 -6.02 4.40
C GLU A 210 6.36 -6.93 3.25
N SER A 211 7.64 -6.84 2.93
CA SER A 211 8.28 -7.75 1.98
C SER A 211 8.51 -9.12 2.61
N PRO A 212 8.12 -10.22 1.95
CA PRO A 212 8.43 -11.57 2.40
C PRO A 212 9.94 -11.90 2.48
N TRP A 213 10.77 -11.10 1.82
CA TRP A 213 12.22 -11.21 1.81
C TRP A 213 12.90 -10.40 2.91
N GLU A 214 12.17 -9.48 3.54
CA GLU A 214 12.68 -8.70 4.66
C GLU A 214 12.76 -9.57 5.93
N ASN A 215 13.84 -9.42 6.66
CA ASN A 215 14.08 -10.16 7.90
C ASN A 215 14.07 -9.28 9.16
N LYS A 216 13.87 -7.96 9.01
CA LYS A 216 13.76 -7.04 10.16
C LYS A 216 12.53 -7.34 11.00
N PHE A 217 11.46 -7.82 10.35
CA PHE A 217 10.18 -8.11 11.01
C PHE A 217 9.85 -9.59 10.88
N ASP A 218 9.24 -10.14 11.92
CA ASP A 218 8.68 -11.49 11.87
C ASP A 218 7.34 -11.46 11.12
N LEU A 219 7.39 -11.77 9.82
CA LEU A 219 6.22 -11.80 8.96
C LEU A 219 5.11 -12.72 9.51
N ALA A 220 5.48 -13.88 10.08
CA ALA A 220 4.51 -14.79 10.67
C ALA A 220 3.79 -14.15 11.87
N LYS A 221 4.47 -13.31 12.64
CA LYS A 221 3.86 -12.54 13.73
C LYS A 221 2.91 -11.47 13.20
N VAL A 222 3.27 -10.75 12.11
CA VAL A 222 2.39 -9.75 11.49
C VAL A 222 1.06 -10.38 11.08
N TYR A 223 1.10 -11.49 10.33
CA TYR A 223 -0.11 -12.23 9.96
C TYR A 223 -0.79 -12.91 11.16
N GLY A 224 -0.02 -13.35 12.16
CA GLY A 224 -0.51 -13.91 13.40
C GLY A 224 -1.39 -12.95 14.18
N ASN A 225 -1.03 -11.67 14.21
CA ASN A 225 -1.82 -10.62 14.85
C ASN A 225 -3.19 -10.41 14.16
N LEU A 226 -3.25 -10.52 12.83
CA LEU A 226 -4.54 -10.56 12.11
C LEU A 226 -5.35 -11.80 12.49
N LYS A 227 -4.70 -12.96 12.61
CA LYS A 227 -5.33 -14.24 12.96
C LYS A 227 -5.88 -14.26 14.39
N GLU A 228 -5.33 -13.47 15.31
CA GLU A 228 -5.90 -13.32 16.66
C GLU A 228 -7.31 -12.70 16.64
N ALA A 229 -7.60 -11.87 15.64
CA ALA A 229 -8.88 -11.20 15.52
C ALA A 229 -9.84 -11.90 14.54
N PHE A 230 -9.34 -12.47 13.44
CA PHE A 230 -10.15 -13.01 12.36
C PHE A 230 -9.97 -14.52 12.18
N SER A 231 -11.06 -15.22 11.85
CA SER A 231 -11.05 -16.66 11.60
C SER A 231 -10.38 -17.06 10.30
N SER A 232 -10.36 -16.18 9.32
CA SER A 232 -9.77 -16.40 8.00
C SER A 232 -8.81 -15.27 7.64
N VAL A 233 -7.54 -15.62 7.45
CA VAL A 233 -6.48 -14.72 7.02
C VAL A 233 -5.81 -15.34 5.79
N TYR A 234 -5.58 -14.53 4.77
CA TYR A 234 -4.91 -14.90 3.54
C TYR A 234 -3.77 -13.95 3.26
N SER A 235 -2.68 -14.45 2.71
CA SER A 235 -1.58 -13.63 2.22
C SER A 235 -1.74 -13.41 0.73
N MET A 236 -1.64 -12.18 0.30
CA MET A 236 -1.56 -11.76 -1.09
C MET A 236 -0.17 -11.18 -1.35
N VAL A 237 0.37 -11.42 -2.54
CA VAL A 237 1.71 -10.95 -2.93
C VAL A 237 1.69 -10.28 -4.29
N GLY A 238 2.62 -9.36 -4.50
CA GLY A 238 2.78 -8.66 -5.78
C GLY A 238 4.16 -8.04 -5.95
N THR A 239 4.49 -7.67 -7.19
CA THR A 239 5.77 -7.06 -7.53
C THR A 239 5.64 -5.54 -7.59
N ILE A 240 6.38 -4.83 -6.75
CA ILE A 240 6.48 -3.37 -6.73
C ILE A 240 7.96 -3.01 -6.89
N PRO A 241 8.40 -2.61 -8.09
CA PRO A 241 9.83 -2.43 -8.39
C PRO A 241 10.58 -1.46 -7.49
N SER A 242 9.90 -0.43 -6.97
CA SER A 242 10.51 0.58 -6.08
C SER A 242 10.60 0.15 -4.61
N TYR A 243 9.87 -0.90 -4.21
CA TYR A 243 9.83 -1.36 -2.82
C TYR A 243 10.98 -2.34 -2.51
N PRO A 244 11.28 -2.58 -1.23
CA PRO A 244 12.31 -3.52 -0.81
C PRO A 244 12.18 -4.87 -1.52
N TYR A 245 13.29 -5.32 -2.14
CA TYR A 245 13.38 -6.56 -2.92
C TYR A 245 12.41 -6.66 -4.11
N GLY A 246 11.68 -5.59 -4.46
CA GLY A 246 10.70 -5.60 -5.56
C GLY A 246 9.50 -6.53 -5.33
N TYR A 247 9.25 -7.00 -4.10
CA TYR A 247 8.21 -7.97 -3.78
C TYR A 247 7.54 -7.65 -2.46
N TRP A 248 6.24 -7.47 -2.50
CA TRP A 248 5.45 -7.00 -1.36
C TRP A 248 4.34 -7.97 -0.98
N SER A 249 3.86 -7.88 0.26
CA SER A 249 2.72 -8.68 0.70
C SER A 249 1.64 -7.85 1.39
N TRP A 250 0.41 -8.33 1.28
CA TRP A 250 -0.75 -7.78 1.97
C TRP A 250 -1.52 -8.90 2.66
N GLY A 251 -2.06 -8.61 3.83
CA GLY A 251 -2.94 -9.48 4.59
C GLY A 251 -4.41 -9.16 4.32
N PHE A 252 -5.16 -10.13 3.81
CA PHE A 252 -6.60 -10.09 3.72
C PHE A 252 -7.18 -10.84 4.91
N ALA A 253 -8.08 -10.23 5.68
CA ALA A 253 -8.73 -10.88 6.82
C ALA A 253 -10.23 -10.62 6.85
N SER A 254 -11.01 -11.68 7.06
CA SER A 254 -12.46 -11.65 7.25
C SER A 254 -12.92 -12.92 7.94
N ASP A 255 -14.08 -12.90 8.59
CA ASP A 255 -14.69 -14.12 9.10
C ASP A 255 -15.50 -14.89 8.05
N ASP A 256 -16.14 -14.15 7.12
CA ASP A 256 -17.17 -14.69 6.25
C ASP A 256 -16.86 -14.60 4.74
N VAL A 257 -15.93 -13.72 4.34
CA VAL A 257 -15.66 -13.45 2.92
C VAL A 257 -14.38 -14.11 2.45
N HIS A 258 -14.47 -14.84 1.33
CA HIS A 258 -13.33 -15.48 0.70
C HIS A 258 -12.69 -14.53 -0.36
N PRO A 259 -11.36 -14.29 -0.35
CA PRO A 259 -10.74 -13.25 -1.14
C PRO A 259 -10.75 -13.47 -2.67
N PHE A 260 -10.94 -14.70 -3.15
CA PHE A 260 -10.95 -14.97 -4.60
C PHE A 260 -12.10 -15.86 -5.06
N GLU A 261 -12.88 -16.47 -4.16
CA GLU A 261 -14.12 -17.18 -4.52
C GLU A 261 -15.33 -16.25 -4.58
N SER A 262 -15.28 -15.13 -3.83
CA SER A 262 -16.36 -14.14 -3.72
C SER A 262 -16.24 -12.98 -4.73
N ILE A 263 -15.39 -13.08 -5.75
CA ILE A 263 -15.18 -12.01 -6.72
C ILE A 263 -16.46 -11.69 -7.48
N ASN A 264 -16.88 -10.43 -7.45
CA ASN A 264 -17.89 -9.90 -8.35
C ASN A 264 -17.26 -9.64 -9.74
N PHE A 265 -17.37 -10.63 -10.62
CA PHE A 265 -16.73 -10.58 -11.93
C PHE A 265 -17.23 -9.44 -12.83
N GLU A 266 -18.50 -9.05 -12.72
CA GLU A 266 -19.05 -7.94 -13.50
C GLU A 266 -18.38 -6.62 -13.11
N LYS A 267 -18.37 -6.31 -11.80
CA LYS A 267 -17.70 -5.13 -11.26
C LYS A 267 -16.19 -5.16 -11.53
N ALA A 268 -15.54 -6.31 -11.35
CA ALA A 268 -14.12 -6.47 -11.59
C ALA A 268 -13.75 -6.15 -13.04
N ARG A 269 -14.49 -6.69 -14.02
CA ARG A 269 -14.29 -6.40 -15.45
C ARG A 269 -14.61 -4.95 -15.82
N ALA A 270 -15.47 -4.27 -15.08
CA ALA A 270 -15.70 -2.85 -15.29
C ALA A 270 -14.51 -1.99 -14.80
N ILE A 271 -13.99 -2.31 -13.62
CA ILE A 271 -12.84 -1.62 -13.00
C ILE A 271 -11.56 -1.84 -13.81
N GLU A 272 -11.26 -3.08 -14.26
CA GLU A 272 -10.02 -3.41 -14.96
C GLU A 272 -9.81 -2.63 -16.26
N LYS A 273 -10.87 -2.10 -16.87
CA LYS A 273 -10.76 -1.24 -18.07
C LYS A 273 -10.01 0.07 -17.82
N GLY A 274 -9.92 0.50 -16.57
CA GLY A 274 -9.28 1.75 -16.18
C GLY A 274 -8.10 1.56 -15.23
N THR A 275 -7.67 0.33 -14.93
CA THR A 275 -6.50 0.00 -14.11
C THR A 275 -5.28 -0.24 -14.99
N LYS A 276 -4.09 -0.09 -14.40
CA LYS A 276 -2.81 -0.36 -15.05
C LYS A 276 -2.26 -1.74 -14.70
N TYR A 277 -2.58 -2.24 -13.52
CA TYR A 277 -2.07 -3.50 -12.97
C TYR A 277 -3.17 -4.49 -12.64
N TYR A 278 -4.20 -4.04 -11.93
CA TYR A 278 -5.29 -4.90 -11.50
C TYR A 278 -6.07 -5.46 -12.71
N ASN A 279 -6.27 -6.75 -12.70
CA ASN A 279 -7.28 -7.48 -13.47
C ASN A 279 -7.68 -8.76 -12.71
N VAL A 280 -8.71 -9.46 -13.17
CA VAL A 280 -9.24 -10.66 -12.51
C VAL A 280 -8.19 -11.78 -12.37
N ASP A 281 -7.31 -11.95 -13.35
CA ASP A 281 -6.29 -13.00 -13.31
C ASP A 281 -5.17 -12.65 -12.31
N ILE A 282 -4.74 -11.38 -12.27
CA ILE A 282 -3.80 -10.87 -11.25
C ILE A 282 -4.41 -10.99 -9.86
N HIS A 283 -5.69 -10.62 -9.69
CA HIS A 283 -6.40 -10.77 -8.41
C HIS A 283 -6.28 -12.20 -7.86
N LYS A 284 -6.60 -13.20 -8.69
CA LYS A 284 -6.53 -14.60 -8.27
C LYS A 284 -5.10 -15.08 -8.05
N SER A 285 -4.20 -14.75 -8.98
CA SER A 285 -2.81 -15.21 -8.92
C SER A 285 -2.02 -14.62 -7.76
N ALA A 286 -2.38 -13.44 -7.29
CA ALA A 286 -1.74 -12.80 -6.14
C ALA A 286 -1.85 -13.62 -4.84
N PHE A 287 -2.81 -14.54 -4.75
CA PHE A 287 -2.96 -15.46 -3.61
C PHE A 287 -2.21 -16.79 -3.80
N ALA A 288 -1.55 -17.01 -4.93
CA ALA A 288 -0.70 -18.17 -5.18
C ALA A 288 0.70 -17.92 -4.60
N LEU A 289 0.94 -18.41 -3.39
CA LEU A 289 2.19 -18.18 -2.69
C LEU A 289 3.31 -19.13 -3.15
N PRO A 290 4.56 -18.64 -3.27
CA PRO A 290 5.72 -19.48 -3.48
C PRO A 290 6.00 -20.38 -2.26
N ASN A 291 6.65 -21.51 -2.47
CA ASN A 291 6.84 -22.54 -1.44
C ASN A 291 7.55 -22.03 -0.17
N PHE A 292 8.56 -21.15 -0.30
CA PHE A 292 9.25 -20.60 0.87
C PHE A 292 8.29 -19.79 1.75
N LEU A 293 7.37 -19.04 1.13
CA LEU A 293 6.39 -18.23 1.87
C LEU A 293 5.29 -19.10 2.48
N LYS A 294 4.85 -20.16 1.78
CA LYS A 294 3.96 -21.16 2.37
C LYS A 294 4.56 -21.79 3.62
N GLN A 295 5.85 -22.12 3.58
CA GLN A 295 6.55 -22.67 4.76
C GLN A 295 6.62 -21.63 5.89
N LYS A 296 6.97 -20.37 5.58
CA LYS A 296 7.08 -19.27 6.55
C LYS A 296 5.73 -18.95 7.23
N LEU A 297 4.62 -19.05 6.49
CA LEU A 297 3.27 -18.73 6.96
C LEU A 297 2.40 -19.96 7.27
N HIS A 298 2.99 -21.16 7.30
CA HIS A 298 2.27 -22.40 7.58
C HIS A 298 1.53 -22.32 8.92
N GLY A 299 0.24 -22.69 8.90
CA GLY A 299 -0.63 -22.62 10.09
C GLY A 299 -1.04 -21.20 10.51
N VAL A 300 -0.59 -20.16 9.80
CA VAL A 300 -0.96 -18.76 10.06
C VAL A 300 -2.01 -18.28 9.06
N VAL A 301 -1.76 -18.47 7.77
CA VAL A 301 -2.71 -18.08 6.71
C VAL A 301 -3.35 -19.30 6.06
N LYS A 302 -4.53 -19.10 5.45
CA LYS A 302 -5.33 -20.19 4.85
C LYS A 302 -4.76 -20.72 3.53
N ASN A 303 -3.97 -19.92 2.82
CA ASN A 303 -3.38 -20.26 1.52
C ASN A 303 -1.88 -20.65 1.60
N ALA A 304 -1.38 -20.91 2.78
CA ALA A 304 -0.02 -21.41 2.99
C ALA A 304 0.05 -22.94 3.02
#